data_05a318fb01569e825c8db72c19b42725
#
_entry.id   05a318fb01569e825c8db72c19b42725
#
_cell.length_a   1.000
_cell.length_b   1.000
_cell.length_c   1.000
_cell.angle_alpha   90.00
_cell.angle_beta   90.00
_cell.angle_gamma   90.00
#
_symmetry.space_group_name_H-M   'P 1'
#
loop_
_entity.id
_entity.type
_entity.pdbx_description
1 polymer ?
#
loop_
_entity_poly.entity_id
_entity_poly.type
_entity_poly.pdbx_seq_one_letter_code
_entity_poly.pdbx_strand_id
1 'polypeptide(L)'
;MNYKIWECLVCGLLYDESKGWPEDDIAPGTRWEDVPDDWECPDCGVGKEDFEMVEVTTDSADSENAPAAQRPVVIIGTGLAGYNLAREFRSHDPRVPLIMLTADDGRYYSKPNLSTAYAKGKTADDLATASSQGMAANLNAQVLVNTEVDSIDTATQKLIAGGQVIDYEKLVIAMGASSIAAPLSGSGLDRVYSINNLTDYDVFRQAMQGKKKVLIIGAGLIGSEYANDMITSGFDVEAVEPMTTVLGSLLPAEASAAVQRRLEHAGVRYHFNTVVERVDSAGDGIVATLANGDEVAADLVLSAIGVRPDLDLAKRAGLATNRGILTNRSLQTSAPNVYALGDCAEVDGHLLYYIAPLNAAAKVLARVLCGQTGEVNYGVMPVLVKTTLCPVVVSPPGIEADGEWQIEGADDNIIARYISPEGEQLGFALTGEATQQRNALGAKNRPLMI
;
A
#
# COMPACT_ATOMS: atom_id res chain seq x y z
N MET A 1 3.30 20.62 27.03
CA MET A 1 3.62 19.18 27.18
C MET A 1 3.90 18.66 25.78
N ASN A 2 5.07 18.10 25.51
CA ASN A 2 5.36 17.53 24.19
C ASN A 2 4.68 16.18 24.09
N TYR A 3 3.57 16.10 23.35
CA TYR A 3 2.95 14.86 22.96
C TYR A 3 3.69 14.28 21.75
N LYS A 4 3.77 12.97 21.68
CA LYS A 4 4.41 12.23 20.59
C LYS A 4 3.36 11.67 19.64
N ILE A 5 3.79 11.38 18.41
CA ILE A 5 3.00 10.65 17.44
C ILE A 5 3.72 9.33 17.17
N TRP A 6 2.96 8.25 17.09
CA TRP A 6 3.45 6.91 16.81
C TRP A 6 2.82 6.39 15.53
N GLU A 7 3.62 5.84 14.65
CA GLU A 7 3.17 5.31 13.36
C GLU A 7 3.22 3.79 13.37
N CYS A 8 2.12 3.16 12.98
CA CYS A 8 2.08 1.72 12.73
C CYS A 8 2.93 1.39 11.50
N LEU A 9 3.97 0.58 11.68
CA LEU A 9 4.87 0.16 10.60
C LEU A 9 4.20 -0.70 9.54
N VAL A 10 3.04 -1.28 9.87
CA VAL A 10 2.31 -2.20 8.99
C VAL A 10 1.31 -1.46 8.10
N CYS A 11 0.51 -0.55 8.65
CA CYS A 11 -0.56 0.12 7.90
C CYS A 11 -0.41 1.64 7.80
N GLY A 12 0.54 2.24 8.56
CA GLY A 12 0.76 3.69 8.57
C GLY A 12 -0.26 4.47 9.43
N LEU A 13 -1.06 3.79 10.28
CA LEU A 13 -1.93 4.46 11.23
C LEU A 13 -1.11 5.28 12.20
N LEU A 14 -1.56 6.52 12.49
CA LEU A 14 -0.92 7.41 13.44
C LEU A 14 -1.70 7.43 14.76
N TYR A 15 -1.06 7.05 15.84
CA TYR A 15 -1.52 7.31 17.20
C TYR A 15 -0.93 8.62 17.69
N ASP A 16 -1.77 9.62 17.93
CA ASP A 16 -1.40 10.94 18.46
C ASP A 16 -1.73 10.99 19.94
N GLU A 17 -0.72 11.02 20.79
CA GLU A 17 -0.89 11.08 22.26
C GLU A 17 -1.80 12.23 22.72
N SER A 18 -1.83 13.34 21.98
CA SER A 18 -2.70 14.48 22.32
C SER A 18 -4.17 14.18 22.12
N LYS A 19 -4.50 13.28 21.19
CA LYS A 19 -5.86 12.90 20.82
C LYS A 19 -6.30 11.60 21.50
N GLY A 20 -5.36 10.72 21.84
CA GLY A 20 -5.65 9.37 22.30
C GLY A 20 -6.35 8.54 21.24
N TRP A 21 -7.12 7.55 21.66
CA TRP A 21 -7.99 6.74 20.82
C TRP A 21 -9.30 6.43 21.56
N PRO A 22 -10.24 7.39 21.60
CA PRO A 22 -11.48 7.27 22.40
C PRO A 22 -12.39 6.10 21.98
N GLU A 23 -12.25 5.62 20.75
CA GLU A 23 -13.00 4.46 20.24
C GLU A 23 -12.63 3.15 20.97
N ASP A 24 -11.42 3.08 21.52
CA ASP A 24 -10.89 1.97 22.31
C ASP A 24 -10.67 2.37 23.80
N ASP A 25 -11.45 3.34 24.28
CA ASP A 25 -11.39 3.87 25.66
C ASP A 25 -10.03 4.50 26.06
N ILE A 26 -9.20 4.89 25.10
CA ILE A 26 -7.92 5.58 25.34
C ILE A 26 -8.15 7.10 25.28
N ALA A 27 -8.13 7.75 26.46
CA ALA A 27 -8.44 9.18 26.59
C ALA A 27 -7.40 10.08 25.87
N PRO A 28 -7.81 11.27 25.38
CA PRO A 28 -6.87 12.29 24.92
C PRO A 28 -5.82 12.62 25.99
N GLY A 29 -4.55 12.69 25.55
CA GLY A 29 -3.41 12.95 26.43
C GLY A 29 -2.74 11.69 26.99
N THR A 30 -3.24 10.49 26.69
CA THR A 30 -2.62 9.22 27.07
C THR A 30 -1.28 9.05 26.37
N ARG A 31 -0.23 8.81 27.14
CA ARG A 31 1.11 8.53 26.62
C ARG A 31 1.18 7.12 26.04
N TRP A 32 2.06 6.92 25.07
CA TRP A 32 2.25 5.60 24.44
C TRP A 32 2.58 4.49 25.45
N GLU A 33 3.41 4.83 26.44
CA GLU A 33 3.76 3.93 27.54
C GLU A 33 2.55 3.51 28.40
N ASP A 34 1.51 4.36 28.47
CA ASP A 34 0.28 4.15 29.26
C ASP A 34 -0.85 3.51 28.43
N VAL A 35 -0.69 3.36 27.10
CA VAL A 35 -1.60 2.58 26.26
C VAL A 35 -1.52 1.11 26.68
N PRO A 36 -2.65 0.38 26.86
CA PRO A 36 -2.65 -1.03 27.26
C PRO A 36 -1.72 -1.89 26.40
N ASP A 37 -1.00 -2.84 27.01
CA ASP A 37 -0.05 -3.68 26.27
C ASP A 37 -0.74 -4.66 25.29
N ASP A 38 -1.99 -4.94 25.53
CA ASP A 38 -2.87 -5.76 24.67
C ASP A 38 -3.66 -4.93 23.65
N TRP A 39 -3.41 -3.60 23.57
CA TRP A 39 -4.02 -2.79 22.52
C TRP A 39 -3.44 -3.15 21.16
N GLU A 40 -4.35 -3.34 20.21
CA GLU A 40 -4.01 -3.65 18.84
C GLU A 40 -4.37 -2.48 17.92
N CYS A 41 -3.59 -2.30 16.87
CA CYS A 41 -3.86 -1.31 15.84
C CYS A 41 -5.28 -1.50 15.28
N PRO A 42 -6.19 -0.52 15.42
CA PRO A 42 -7.59 -0.66 14.98
C PRO A 42 -7.74 -0.86 13.47
N ASP A 43 -6.68 -0.54 12.71
CA ASP A 43 -6.69 -0.69 11.26
C ASP A 43 -6.21 -2.06 10.78
N CYS A 44 -5.19 -2.63 11.43
CA CYS A 44 -4.57 -3.87 10.94
C CYS A 44 -4.36 -4.96 12.02
N GLY A 45 -4.71 -4.69 13.30
CA GLY A 45 -4.68 -5.70 14.37
C GLY A 45 -3.28 -6.08 14.84
N VAL A 46 -2.25 -5.27 14.59
CA VAL A 46 -0.91 -5.51 15.13
C VAL A 46 -0.74 -4.83 16.49
N GLY A 47 0.12 -5.37 17.34
CA GLY A 47 0.37 -4.84 18.68
C GLY A 47 1.26 -3.60 18.69
N LYS A 48 1.48 -3.05 19.88
CA LYS A 48 2.30 -1.85 20.12
C LYS A 48 3.73 -1.99 19.61
N GLU A 49 4.28 -3.19 19.55
CA GLU A 49 5.63 -3.48 19.07
C GLU A 49 5.85 -3.15 17.58
N ASP A 50 4.77 -3.01 16.84
CA ASP A 50 4.82 -2.64 15.42
C ASP A 50 4.62 -1.14 15.17
N PHE A 51 4.76 -0.31 16.23
CA PHE A 51 4.72 1.15 16.15
C PHE A 51 6.08 1.77 16.41
N GLU A 52 6.43 2.78 15.65
CA GLU A 52 7.59 3.64 15.88
C GLU A 52 7.17 5.08 16.17
N MET A 53 7.93 5.75 17.03
CA MET A 53 7.72 7.17 17.33
C MET A 53 8.09 8.03 16.11
N VAL A 54 7.18 8.91 15.73
CA VAL A 54 7.42 9.95 14.70
C VAL A 54 7.71 11.27 15.42
N GLU A 55 8.90 11.84 15.23
CA GLU A 55 9.20 13.16 15.76
C GLU A 55 8.49 14.24 14.94
N VAL A 56 7.55 14.93 15.58
CA VAL A 56 6.93 16.13 15.00
C VAL A 56 7.55 17.34 15.65
N THR A 57 8.46 18.01 14.95
CA THR A 57 9.03 19.29 15.42
C THR A 57 8.04 20.41 15.16
N THR A 58 7.41 20.90 16.22
CA THR A 58 6.65 22.14 16.21
C THR A 58 7.53 23.31 16.69
N ASP A 59 8.53 23.68 15.91
CA ASP A 59 9.22 24.95 16.13
C ASP A 59 8.76 25.96 15.09
N SER A 60 7.99 26.94 15.55
CA SER A 60 7.71 28.17 14.83
C SER A 60 9.01 28.97 14.72
N ALA A 61 9.73 28.82 13.61
CA ALA A 61 10.94 29.61 13.36
C ALA A 61 10.58 30.98 12.82
N ASP A 62 11.10 31.99 13.52
CA ASP A 62 11.09 33.40 13.13
C ASP A 62 11.64 33.60 11.71
N SER A 63 10.85 34.29 10.91
CA SER A 63 11.18 34.72 9.56
C SER A 63 12.08 35.97 9.62
N GLU A 64 13.39 35.83 9.59
CA GLU A 64 14.27 36.91 9.12
C GLU A 64 15.59 36.31 8.62
N ASN A 65 15.71 36.24 7.33
CA ASN A 65 16.83 36.31 6.37
C ASN A 65 16.57 35.34 5.20
N ALA A 66 16.01 35.86 4.11
CA ALA A 66 15.89 35.10 2.88
C ALA A 66 17.28 35.04 2.18
N PRO A 67 17.92 33.87 2.12
CA PRO A 67 19.04 33.65 1.22
C PRO A 67 18.51 33.62 -0.23
N ALA A 68 19.40 33.88 -1.20
CA ALA A 68 19.09 33.78 -2.62
C ALA A 68 18.23 32.57 -2.91
N ALA A 69 17.18 32.70 -3.72
CA ALA A 69 16.12 31.72 -3.94
C ALA A 69 16.68 30.30 -4.16
N GLN A 70 16.68 29.53 -3.10
CA GLN A 70 17.11 28.15 -3.14
C GLN A 70 16.10 27.36 -3.99
N ARG A 71 16.57 26.58 -4.96
CA ARG A 71 15.69 25.72 -5.74
C ARG A 71 15.02 24.69 -4.83
N PRO A 72 13.74 24.39 -5.05
CA PRO A 72 13.00 23.46 -4.19
C PRO A 72 13.44 22.00 -4.37
N VAL A 73 13.20 21.21 -3.33
CA VAL A 73 12.97 19.77 -3.49
C VAL A 73 11.55 19.58 -3.99
N VAL A 74 11.37 18.81 -5.05
CA VAL A 74 10.06 18.54 -5.65
C VAL A 74 9.74 17.05 -5.51
N ILE A 75 8.53 16.74 -5.02
CA ILE A 75 8.02 15.36 -4.89
C ILE A 75 6.78 15.21 -5.78
N ILE A 76 6.81 14.27 -6.71
CA ILE A 76 5.65 13.91 -7.54
C ILE A 76 4.92 12.75 -6.87
N GLY A 77 3.75 13.01 -6.34
CA GLY A 77 2.89 12.05 -5.61
C GLY A 77 2.72 12.43 -4.15
N THR A 78 1.47 12.41 -3.67
CA THR A 78 1.05 12.69 -2.29
C THR A 78 0.47 11.45 -1.59
N GLY A 79 0.74 10.26 -2.13
CA GLY A 79 0.45 9.00 -1.44
C GLY A 79 1.33 8.80 -0.22
N LEU A 80 1.23 7.63 0.42
CA LEU A 80 2.05 7.28 1.59
C LEU A 80 3.55 7.52 1.37
N ALA A 81 4.08 7.16 0.19
CA ALA A 81 5.48 7.35 -0.13
C ALA A 81 5.90 8.83 -0.11
N GLY A 82 5.13 9.69 -0.79
CA GLY A 82 5.44 11.12 -0.87
C GLY A 82 5.31 11.82 0.47
N TYR A 83 4.22 11.59 1.19
CA TYR A 83 4.02 12.24 2.49
C TYR A 83 4.95 11.71 3.58
N ASN A 84 5.23 10.40 3.63
CA ASN A 84 6.18 9.86 4.59
C ASN A 84 7.59 10.39 4.32
N LEU A 85 8.03 10.44 3.05
CA LEU A 85 9.29 11.08 2.69
C LEU A 85 9.32 12.55 3.11
N ALA A 86 8.25 13.30 2.84
CA ALA A 86 8.20 14.72 3.17
C ALA A 86 8.28 14.97 4.68
N ARG A 87 7.66 14.13 5.51
CA ARG A 87 7.80 14.17 6.98
C ARG A 87 9.22 13.87 7.43
N GLU A 88 9.80 12.78 6.95
CA GLU A 88 11.19 12.43 7.25
C GLU A 88 12.16 13.50 6.79
N PHE A 89 11.95 14.08 5.61
CA PHE A 89 12.79 15.17 5.11
C PHE A 89 12.69 16.42 6.01
N ARG A 90 11.51 16.78 6.47
CA ARG A 90 11.30 17.92 7.38
C ARG A 90 11.94 17.74 8.75
N SER A 91 12.06 16.51 9.25
CA SER A 91 12.80 16.24 10.50
C SER A 91 14.30 16.54 10.36
N HIS A 92 14.85 16.48 9.15
CA HIS A 92 16.26 16.79 8.86
C HIS A 92 16.47 18.21 8.34
N ASP A 93 15.56 18.74 7.55
CA ASP A 93 15.65 20.12 7.02
C ASP A 93 14.28 20.81 6.99
N PRO A 94 13.98 21.68 7.98
CA PRO A 94 12.70 22.39 8.04
C PRO A 94 12.59 23.57 7.09
N ARG A 95 13.67 24.02 6.41
CA ARG A 95 13.74 25.31 5.70
C ARG A 95 13.80 25.20 4.19
N VAL A 96 14.38 24.15 3.62
CA VAL A 96 14.48 23.99 2.16
C VAL A 96 13.08 24.06 1.54
N PRO A 97 12.85 24.87 0.49
CA PRO A 97 11.55 24.91 -0.18
C PRO A 97 11.14 23.51 -0.66
N LEU A 98 9.91 23.12 -0.33
CA LEU A 98 9.34 21.82 -0.70
C LEU A 98 8.06 22.02 -1.50
N ILE A 99 7.99 21.42 -2.68
CA ILE A 99 6.81 21.40 -3.54
C ILE A 99 6.40 19.95 -3.74
N MET A 100 5.13 19.67 -3.51
CA MET A 100 4.53 18.36 -3.79
C MET A 100 3.45 18.52 -4.86
N LEU A 101 3.39 17.60 -5.83
CA LEU A 101 2.40 17.61 -6.90
C LEU A 101 1.60 16.31 -6.89
N THR A 102 0.31 16.40 -7.13
CA THR A 102 -0.55 15.24 -7.27
C THR A 102 -1.67 15.46 -8.28
N ALA A 103 -2.02 14.42 -9.01
CA ALA A 103 -3.14 14.42 -9.93
C ALA A 103 -4.51 14.35 -9.22
N ASP A 104 -4.54 13.95 -7.95
CA ASP A 104 -5.73 13.86 -7.11
C ASP A 104 -5.90 15.07 -6.16
N ASP A 105 -6.77 14.96 -5.17
CA ASP A 105 -7.09 16.00 -4.19
C ASP A 105 -6.05 16.18 -3.07
N GLY A 106 -5.04 15.30 -3.02
CA GLY A 106 -3.92 15.37 -2.08
C GLY A 106 -4.27 15.08 -0.63
N ARG A 107 -5.42 14.44 -0.33
CA ARG A 107 -5.73 13.98 1.03
C ARG A 107 -4.73 12.94 1.50
N TYR A 108 -4.35 13.00 2.77
CA TYR A 108 -3.53 11.96 3.39
C TYR A 108 -4.41 10.86 3.98
N TYR A 109 -4.09 9.62 3.65
CA TYR A 109 -4.78 8.42 4.15
C TYR A 109 -3.86 7.21 4.05
N SER A 110 -4.17 6.16 4.83
CA SER A 110 -3.52 4.86 4.70
C SER A 110 -4.18 4.05 3.60
N LYS A 111 -3.50 3.86 2.46
CA LYS A 111 -4.03 3.10 1.31
C LYS A 111 -4.43 1.65 1.66
N PRO A 112 -3.71 0.91 2.52
CA PRO A 112 -4.15 -0.42 2.97
C PRO A 112 -5.54 -0.46 3.61
N ASN A 113 -6.05 0.65 4.16
CA ASN A 113 -7.36 0.68 4.81
C ASN A 113 -8.53 0.63 3.82
N LEU A 114 -8.29 0.87 2.53
CA LEU A 114 -9.34 0.79 1.51
C LEU A 114 -10.00 -0.59 1.44
N SER A 115 -9.25 -1.68 1.66
CA SER A 115 -9.73 -3.06 1.58
C SER A 115 -10.35 -3.60 2.87
N THR A 116 -10.51 -2.75 3.91
CA THR A 116 -11.16 -3.10 5.19
C THR A 116 -12.22 -2.08 5.62
N ALA A 117 -12.56 -1.16 4.72
CA ALA A 117 -13.37 0.00 5.06
C ALA A 117 -14.87 -0.28 5.12
N TYR A 118 -15.37 -1.26 4.35
CA TYR A 118 -16.79 -1.63 4.36
C TYR A 118 -17.22 -2.22 5.70
N ALA A 119 -16.48 -3.18 6.23
CA ALA A 119 -16.76 -3.81 7.52
C ALA A 119 -16.73 -2.81 8.69
N LYS A 120 -15.89 -1.78 8.57
CA LYS A 120 -15.81 -0.68 9.54
C LYS A 120 -16.81 0.45 9.26
N GLY A 121 -17.67 0.34 8.24
CA GLY A 121 -18.64 1.35 7.85
C GLY A 121 -18.05 2.69 7.40
N LYS A 122 -16.74 2.77 7.16
CA LYS A 122 -16.01 4.01 6.83
C LYS A 122 -16.30 4.48 5.41
N THR A 123 -16.53 5.77 5.24
CA THR A 123 -16.59 6.47 3.95
C THR A 123 -15.19 6.87 3.50
N ALA A 124 -15.03 7.37 2.27
CA ALA A 124 -13.76 7.95 1.82
C ALA A 124 -13.30 9.13 2.69
N ASP A 125 -14.26 9.94 3.17
CA ASP A 125 -13.95 11.07 4.05
C ASP A 125 -13.50 10.61 5.45
N ASP A 126 -14.07 9.52 5.98
CA ASP A 126 -13.65 8.93 7.26
C ASP A 126 -12.26 8.27 7.19
N LEU A 127 -11.82 7.86 6.00
CA LEU A 127 -10.49 7.30 5.78
C LEU A 127 -9.42 8.37 5.60
N ALA A 128 -9.81 9.60 5.22
CA ALA A 128 -8.87 10.71 5.07
C ALA A 128 -8.49 11.26 6.45
N THR A 129 -7.24 11.09 6.83
CA THR A 129 -6.73 11.55 8.14
C THR A 129 -6.30 13.01 8.15
N ALA A 130 -5.97 13.59 6.97
CA ALA A 130 -5.70 15.02 6.82
C ALA A 130 -6.03 15.50 5.41
N SER A 131 -6.42 16.78 5.30
CA SER A 131 -6.56 17.46 4.02
C SER A 131 -5.20 17.84 3.42
N SER A 132 -5.16 18.08 2.10
CA SER A 132 -3.95 18.61 1.44
C SER A 132 -3.46 19.93 2.03
N GLN A 133 -4.38 20.83 2.44
CA GLN A 133 -4.04 22.08 3.11
C GLN A 133 -3.44 21.83 4.50
N GLY A 134 -4.00 20.88 5.27
CA GLY A 134 -3.46 20.47 6.56
C GLY A 134 -2.04 19.91 6.43
N MET A 135 -1.83 19.03 5.44
CA MET A 135 -0.50 18.49 5.15
C MET A 135 0.49 19.58 4.68
N ALA A 136 0.06 20.50 3.82
CA ALA A 136 0.88 21.64 3.37
C ALA A 136 1.36 22.50 4.54
N ALA A 137 0.46 22.81 5.48
CA ALA A 137 0.80 23.58 6.68
C ALA A 137 1.77 22.80 7.61
N ASN A 138 1.48 21.53 7.90
CA ASN A 138 2.31 20.70 8.78
C ASN A 138 3.72 20.46 8.23
N LEU A 139 3.84 20.38 6.90
CA LEU A 139 5.12 20.13 6.23
C LEU A 139 5.85 21.42 5.81
N ASN A 140 5.31 22.60 6.08
CA ASN A 140 5.82 23.83 5.50
C ASN A 140 6.15 23.66 4.00
N ALA A 141 5.16 23.15 3.23
CA ALA A 141 5.29 22.79 1.83
C ALA A 141 4.19 23.41 0.98
N GLN A 142 4.46 23.58 -0.31
CA GLN A 142 3.43 23.86 -1.29
C GLN A 142 2.91 22.53 -1.86
N VAL A 143 1.61 22.25 -1.71
CA VAL A 143 0.96 21.07 -2.29
C VAL A 143 0.06 21.50 -3.44
N LEU A 144 0.43 21.11 -4.66
CA LEU A 144 -0.30 21.38 -5.89
C LEU A 144 -1.19 20.18 -6.20
N VAL A 145 -2.47 20.30 -5.88
CA VAL A 145 -3.49 19.26 -6.10
C VAL A 145 -4.08 19.37 -7.51
N ASN A 146 -4.68 18.29 -8.01
CA ASN A 146 -5.27 18.20 -9.35
C ASN A 146 -4.29 18.69 -10.44
N THR A 147 -3.01 18.40 -10.24
CA THR A 147 -1.91 18.89 -11.08
C THR A 147 -1.07 17.72 -11.56
N GLU A 148 -1.29 17.32 -12.80
CA GLU A 148 -0.53 16.27 -13.45
C GLU A 148 0.81 16.80 -13.97
N VAL A 149 1.84 15.96 -13.90
CA VAL A 149 3.17 16.28 -14.45
C VAL A 149 3.24 15.81 -15.89
N ASP A 150 3.35 16.78 -16.80
CA ASP A 150 3.36 16.52 -18.24
C ASP A 150 4.71 15.99 -18.73
N SER A 151 5.82 16.59 -18.23
CA SER A 151 7.18 16.21 -18.64
C SER A 151 8.22 16.60 -17.61
N ILE A 152 9.38 15.92 -17.66
CA ILE A 152 10.57 16.19 -16.84
C ILE A 152 11.76 16.34 -17.78
N ASP A 153 12.46 17.46 -17.67
CA ASP A 153 13.76 17.71 -18.28
C ASP A 153 14.84 17.54 -17.21
N THR A 154 15.49 16.40 -17.22
CA THR A 154 16.54 16.05 -16.24
C THR A 154 17.83 16.83 -16.46
N ALA A 155 18.11 17.31 -17.68
CA ALA A 155 19.32 18.05 -18.01
C ALA A 155 19.28 19.50 -17.49
N THR A 156 18.11 20.15 -17.59
CA THR A 156 17.91 21.52 -17.10
C THR A 156 17.30 21.59 -15.71
N GLN A 157 16.98 20.43 -15.10
CA GLN A 157 16.33 20.30 -13.81
C GLN A 157 15.02 21.10 -13.74
N LYS A 158 14.12 20.84 -14.69
CA LYS A 158 12.80 21.45 -14.80
C LYS A 158 11.75 20.38 -15.06
N LEU A 159 10.55 20.65 -14.60
CA LEU A 159 9.38 19.88 -15.00
C LEU A 159 8.25 20.82 -15.46
N ILE A 160 7.33 20.29 -16.25
CA ILE A 160 6.11 20.99 -16.65
C ILE A 160 4.95 20.27 -15.97
N ALA A 161 4.11 21.01 -15.27
CA ALA A 161 2.92 20.51 -14.61
C ALA A 161 1.80 21.55 -14.66
N GLY A 162 0.61 21.16 -15.11
CA GLY A 162 -0.53 22.05 -15.24
C GLY A 162 -0.20 23.30 -16.07
N GLY A 163 0.64 23.18 -17.09
CA GLY A 163 1.10 24.29 -17.96
C GLY A 163 2.15 25.21 -17.32
N GLN A 164 2.62 24.95 -16.12
CA GLN A 164 3.66 25.75 -15.44
C GLN A 164 5.00 25.03 -15.49
N VAL A 165 6.08 25.81 -15.59
CA VAL A 165 7.45 25.32 -15.49
C VAL A 165 7.90 25.44 -14.04
N ILE A 166 8.33 24.34 -13.44
CA ILE A 166 8.84 24.28 -12.07
C ILE A 166 10.31 23.85 -12.11
N ASP A 167 11.19 24.69 -11.58
CA ASP A 167 12.60 24.35 -11.38
C ASP A 167 12.75 23.48 -10.12
N TYR A 168 13.70 22.55 -10.10
CA TYR A 168 14.01 21.77 -8.91
C TYR A 168 15.52 21.65 -8.66
N GLU A 169 15.91 21.56 -7.40
CA GLU A 169 17.26 21.14 -6.99
C GLU A 169 17.36 19.61 -7.00
N LYS A 170 16.34 18.95 -6.41
CA LYS A 170 16.19 17.51 -6.38
C LYS A 170 14.74 17.16 -6.68
N LEU A 171 14.56 16.10 -7.45
CA LEU A 171 13.25 15.59 -7.84
C LEU A 171 13.05 14.18 -7.30
N VAL A 172 11.90 13.92 -6.72
CA VAL A 172 11.51 12.59 -6.27
C VAL A 172 10.25 12.14 -6.98
N ILE A 173 10.29 10.98 -7.59
CA ILE A 173 9.13 10.33 -8.22
C ILE A 173 8.56 9.32 -7.22
N ALA A 174 7.34 9.62 -6.70
CA ALA A 174 6.63 8.84 -5.70
C ALA A 174 5.17 8.56 -6.14
N MET A 175 4.98 8.29 -7.44
CA MET A 175 3.66 8.18 -8.08
C MET A 175 2.92 6.88 -7.77
N GLY A 176 3.57 5.94 -7.06
CA GLY A 176 2.97 4.65 -6.72
C GLY A 176 2.76 3.74 -7.92
N ALA A 177 1.68 2.97 -7.89
CA ALA A 177 1.28 2.04 -8.95
C ALA A 177 -0.22 2.19 -9.25
N SER A 178 -0.61 1.89 -10.47
CA SER A 178 -2.00 1.92 -10.95
C SER A 178 -2.57 0.50 -11.07
N SER A 179 -3.89 0.37 -10.89
CA SER A 179 -4.58 -0.90 -11.10
C SER A 179 -4.40 -1.39 -12.54
N ILE A 180 -4.17 -2.68 -12.70
CA ILE A 180 -4.12 -3.32 -14.00
C ILE A 180 -5.55 -3.40 -14.54
N ALA A 181 -5.78 -2.86 -15.73
CA ALA A 181 -7.07 -3.00 -16.40
C ALA A 181 -7.27 -4.45 -16.86
N ALA A 182 -8.37 -5.08 -16.43
CA ALA A 182 -8.72 -6.42 -16.90
C ALA A 182 -9.08 -6.36 -18.39
N PRO A 183 -8.58 -7.27 -19.23
CA PRO A 183 -8.82 -7.28 -20.67
C PRO A 183 -10.23 -7.84 -20.99
N LEU A 184 -11.25 -7.13 -20.56
CA LEU A 184 -12.65 -7.54 -20.68
C LEU A 184 -13.32 -6.99 -21.92
N SER A 185 -14.31 -7.72 -22.42
CA SER A 185 -15.25 -7.29 -23.47
C SER A 185 -16.67 -7.18 -22.91
N GLY A 186 -17.59 -6.64 -23.67
CA GLY A 186 -19.03 -6.62 -23.33
C GLY A 186 -19.63 -5.23 -23.18
N SER A 187 -20.91 -5.19 -22.90
CA SER A 187 -21.72 -3.96 -22.76
C SER A 187 -21.84 -3.44 -21.33
N GLY A 188 -21.31 -4.15 -20.33
CA GLY A 188 -21.41 -3.83 -18.91
C GLY A 188 -20.08 -3.33 -18.29
N LEU A 189 -19.13 -2.86 -19.12
CA LEU A 189 -17.81 -2.42 -18.66
C LEU A 189 -17.85 -1.17 -17.77
N ASP A 190 -18.90 -0.38 -17.86
CA ASP A 190 -19.19 0.77 -17.00
C ASP A 190 -19.51 0.37 -15.54
N ARG A 191 -19.73 -0.93 -15.29
CA ARG A 191 -19.95 -1.51 -13.96
C ARG A 191 -18.78 -2.35 -13.47
N VAL A 192 -17.62 -2.22 -14.10
CA VAL A 192 -16.35 -2.83 -13.68
C VAL A 192 -15.50 -1.75 -13.00
N TYR A 193 -15.23 -1.94 -11.73
CA TYR A 193 -14.50 -0.99 -10.88
C TYR A 193 -13.15 -1.58 -10.47
N SER A 194 -12.18 -0.71 -10.23
CA SER A 194 -10.94 -1.02 -9.53
C SER A 194 -10.76 0.03 -8.43
N ILE A 195 -10.23 -0.35 -7.28
CA ILE A 195 -10.01 0.57 -6.17
C ILE A 195 -8.52 0.67 -5.90
N ASN A 196 -7.96 1.85 -6.16
CA ASN A 196 -6.54 2.14 -5.96
C ASN A 196 -6.28 3.40 -5.12
N ASN A 197 -7.30 4.23 -4.92
CA ASN A 197 -7.26 5.48 -4.15
C ASN A 197 -8.63 5.77 -3.51
N LEU A 198 -8.72 6.87 -2.73
CA LEU A 198 -9.97 7.29 -2.07
C LEU A 198 -11.09 7.61 -3.05
N THR A 199 -10.77 8.22 -4.19
CA THR A 199 -11.77 8.57 -5.20
C THR A 199 -12.38 7.32 -5.82
N ASP A 200 -11.55 6.33 -6.17
CA ASP A 200 -12.03 5.05 -6.67
C ASP A 200 -12.93 4.34 -5.64
N TYR A 201 -12.52 4.37 -4.37
CA TYR A 201 -13.30 3.78 -3.27
C TYR A 201 -14.65 4.46 -3.12
N ASP A 202 -14.69 5.80 -3.17
CA ASP A 202 -15.94 6.56 -3.06
C ASP A 202 -16.89 6.25 -4.22
N VAL A 203 -16.38 6.25 -5.46
CA VAL A 203 -17.14 5.90 -6.67
C VAL A 203 -17.71 4.48 -6.56
N PHE A 204 -16.89 3.50 -6.17
CA PHE A 204 -17.34 2.12 -5.98
C PHE A 204 -18.39 2.02 -4.86
N ARG A 205 -18.16 2.69 -3.72
CA ARG A 205 -19.10 2.71 -2.59
C ARG A 205 -20.44 3.31 -2.97
N GLN A 206 -20.46 4.40 -3.74
CA GLN A 206 -21.69 4.99 -4.27
C GLN A 206 -22.42 4.05 -5.22
N ALA A 207 -21.68 3.39 -6.12
CA ALA A 207 -22.26 2.43 -7.05
C ALA A 207 -22.87 1.20 -6.35
N MET A 208 -22.33 0.81 -5.19
CA MET A 208 -22.86 -0.29 -4.36
C MET A 208 -24.09 0.08 -3.54
N GLN A 209 -24.53 1.35 -3.50
CA GLN A 209 -25.74 1.74 -2.75
C GLN A 209 -26.97 0.99 -3.27
N GLY A 210 -27.67 0.30 -2.35
CA GLY A 210 -28.85 -0.51 -2.69
C GLY A 210 -28.55 -1.81 -3.45
N LYS A 211 -27.29 -2.12 -3.69
CA LYS A 211 -26.80 -3.36 -4.32
C LYS A 211 -26.36 -4.35 -3.25
N LYS A 212 -26.25 -5.63 -3.64
CA LYS A 212 -25.94 -6.69 -2.70
C LYS A 212 -24.91 -7.69 -3.23
N LYS A 213 -24.89 -7.94 -4.54
CA LYS A 213 -24.03 -8.93 -5.17
C LYS A 213 -22.82 -8.28 -5.81
N VAL A 214 -21.61 -8.75 -5.46
CA VAL A 214 -20.37 -8.32 -6.10
C VAL A 214 -19.61 -9.52 -6.66
N LEU A 215 -19.14 -9.37 -7.89
CA LEU A 215 -18.17 -10.28 -8.50
C LEU A 215 -16.78 -9.68 -8.35
N ILE A 216 -15.87 -10.39 -7.72
CA ILE A 216 -14.47 -10.00 -7.59
C ILE A 216 -13.65 -10.75 -8.64
N ILE A 217 -12.85 -10.03 -9.44
CA ILE A 217 -11.88 -10.64 -10.36
C ILE A 217 -10.50 -10.63 -9.69
N GLY A 218 -9.97 -11.82 -9.40
CA GLY A 218 -8.74 -12.06 -8.69
C GLY A 218 -8.96 -12.41 -7.22
N ALA A 219 -8.35 -13.49 -6.75
CA ALA A 219 -8.30 -13.92 -5.35
C ALA A 219 -6.85 -13.91 -4.80
N GLY A 220 -6.02 -13.00 -5.31
CA GLY A 220 -4.74 -12.62 -4.73
C GLY A 220 -4.91 -11.82 -3.45
N LEU A 221 -3.86 -11.11 -2.98
CA LEU A 221 -3.85 -10.36 -1.73
C LEU A 221 -5.05 -9.40 -1.61
N ILE A 222 -5.18 -8.46 -2.53
CA ILE A 222 -6.21 -7.42 -2.49
C ILE A 222 -7.61 -8.00 -2.69
N GLY A 223 -7.76 -8.94 -3.64
CA GLY A 223 -9.06 -9.59 -3.88
C GLY A 223 -9.56 -10.39 -2.70
N SER A 224 -8.67 -11.09 -1.98
CA SER A 224 -9.02 -11.83 -0.76
C SER A 224 -9.38 -10.90 0.40
N GLU A 225 -8.69 -9.76 0.55
CA GLU A 225 -9.06 -8.75 1.54
C GLU A 225 -10.44 -8.16 1.27
N TYR A 226 -10.74 -7.76 0.01
CA TYR A 226 -12.08 -7.28 -0.35
C TYR A 226 -13.15 -8.37 -0.22
N ALA A 227 -12.84 -9.62 -0.57
CA ALA A 227 -13.78 -10.73 -0.36
C ALA A 227 -14.15 -10.89 1.11
N ASN A 228 -13.13 -10.82 2.00
CA ASN A 228 -13.34 -10.84 3.45
C ASN A 228 -14.13 -9.63 3.94
N ASP A 229 -13.77 -8.42 3.53
CA ASP A 229 -14.40 -7.18 3.98
C ASP A 229 -15.87 -7.09 3.53
N MET A 230 -16.16 -7.46 2.28
CA MET A 230 -17.50 -7.39 1.74
C MET A 230 -18.41 -8.50 2.29
N ILE A 231 -17.92 -9.75 2.42
CA ILE A 231 -18.74 -10.83 2.98
C ILE A 231 -19.09 -10.57 4.44
N THR A 232 -18.16 -10.05 5.24
CA THR A 232 -18.41 -9.67 6.64
C THR A 232 -19.32 -8.44 6.77
N SER A 233 -19.41 -7.62 5.72
CA SER A 233 -20.36 -6.50 5.61
C SER A 233 -21.74 -6.92 5.12
N GLY A 234 -21.97 -8.23 4.89
CA GLY A 234 -23.28 -8.77 4.49
C GLY A 234 -23.58 -8.73 2.99
N PHE A 235 -22.57 -8.54 2.15
CA PHE A 235 -22.70 -8.68 0.70
C PHE A 235 -22.63 -10.14 0.26
N ASP A 236 -23.23 -10.46 -0.87
CA ASP A 236 -23.07 -11.73 -1.56
C ASP A 236 -21.83 -11.64 -2.46
N VAL A 237 -20.82 -12.46 -2.20
CA VAL A 237 -19.51 -12.37 -2.87
C VAL A 237 -19.24 -13.61 -3.71
N GLU A 238 -18.94 -13.40 -4.99
CA GLU A 238 -18.34 -14.41 -5.86
C GLU A 238 -16.98 -13.92 -6.34
N ALA A 239 -16.00 -14.82 -6.48
CA ALA A 239 -14.65 -14.46 -6.92
C ALA A 239 -14.17 -15.41 -8.02
N VAL A 240 -13.53 -14.86 -9.05
CA VAL A 240 -12.95 -15.61 -10.16
C VAL A 240 -11.44 -15.52 -10.10
N GLU A 241 -10.74 -16.66 -10.13
CA GLU A 241 -9.29 -16.74 -9.97
C GLU A 241 -8.69 -17.73 -10.99
N PRO A 242 -7.69 -17.34 -11.79
CA PRO A 242 -7.04 -18.26 -12.72
C PRO A 242 -6.21 -19.35 -12.05
N MET A 243 -5.77 -19.13 -10.81
CA MET A 243 -5.08 -20.17 -10.03
C MET A 243 -6.04 -21.17 -9.42
N THR A 244 -5.50 -22.20 -8.80
CA THR A 244 -6.28 -23.29 -8.17
C THR A 244 -6.77 -22.97 -6.77
N THR A 245 -6.24 -21.91 -6.14
CA THR A 245 -6.47 -21.54 -4.74
C THR A 245 -6.43 -20.03 -4.52
N VAL A 246 -6.97 -19.56 -3.41
CA VAL A 246 -6.81 -18.16 -2.95
C VAL A 246 -5.36 -17.90 -2.54
N LEU A 247 -4.86 -16.68 -2.74
CA LEU A 247 -3.50 -16.27 -2.37
C LEU A 247 -2.39 -17.20 -2.91
N GLY A 248 -2.67 -17.96 -3.98
CA GLY A 248 -1.81 -19.02 -4.48
C GLY A 248 -0.40 -18.56 -4.90
N SER A 249 -0.20 -17.27 -5.18
CA SER A 249 1.13 -16.70 -5.45
C SER A 249 1.93 -16.39 -4.19
N LEU A 250 1.31 -16.41 -3.00
CA LEU A 250 1.93 -16.03 -1.73
C LEU A 250 2.05 -17.19 -0.74
N LEU A 251 1.09 -18.13 -0.77
CA LEU A 251 0.94 -19.16 0.24
C LEU A 251 1.17 -20.56 -0.35
N PRO A 252 1.70 -21.51 0.46
CA PRO A 252 1.62 -22.93 0.12
C PRO A 252 0.17 -23.43 0.19
N ALA A 253 -0.08 -24.57 -0.43
CA ALA A 253 -1.44 -25.10 -0.64
C ALA A 253 -2.24 -25.25 0.67
N GLU A 254 -1.62 -25.72 1.74
CA GLU A 254 -2.28 -25.94 3.03
C GLU A 254 -2.70 -24.63 3.70
N ALA A 255 -1.84 -23.61 3.68
CA ALA A 255 -2.15 -22.29 4.20
C ALA A 255 -3.23 -21.60 3.36
N SER A 256 -3.15 -21.72 2.04
CA SER A 256 -4.15 -21.23 1.12
C SER A 256 -5.53 -21.90 1.36
N ALA A 257 -5.56 -23.22 1.54
CA ALA A 257 -6.76 -23.97 1.84
C ALA A 257 -7.40 -23.58 3.20
N ALA A 258 -6.61 -23.18 4.18
CA ALA A 258 -7.11 -22.67 5.47
C ALA A 258 -7.89 -21.36 5.26
N VAL A 259 -7.32 -20.39 4.55
CA VAL A 259 -7.98 -19.14 4.22
C VAL A 259 -9.24 -19.36 3.38
N GLN A 260 -9.13 -20.19 2.34
CA GLN A 260 -10.24 -20.50 1.45
C GLN A 260 -11.44 -21.07 2.22
N ARG A 261 -11.21 -22.11 3.06
CA ARG A 261 -12.27 -22.72 3.88
C ARG A 261 -13.03 -21.70 4.73
N ARG A 262 -12.30 -20.76 5.34
CA ARG A 262 -12.93 -19.75 6.21
C ARG A 262 -13.77 -18.76 5.41
N LEU A 263 -13.30 -18.32 4.25
CA LEU A 263 -14.05 -17.43 3.38
C LEU A 263 -15.26 -18.13 2.74
N GLU A 264 -15.11 -19.39 2.30
CA GLU A 264 -16.22 -20.21 1.79
C GLU A 264 -17.27 -20.49 2.89
N HIS A 265 -16.83 -20.77 4.13
CA HIS A 265 -17.74 -20.97 5.26
C HIS A 265 -18.54 -19.68 5.57
N ALA A 266 -17.96 -18.51 5.36
CA ALA A 266 -18.65 -17.23 5.48
C ALA A 266 -19.59 -16.93 4.30
N GLY A 267 -19.51 -17.70 3.20
CA GLY A 267 -20.41 -17.61 2.06
C GLY A 267 -19.77 -17.11 0.75
N VAL A 268 -18.47 -16.90 0.70
CA VAL A 268 -17.78 -16.54 -0.55
C VAL A 268 -17.80 -17.75 -1.49
N ARG A 269 -18.18 -17.55 -2.75
CA ARG A 269 -18.14 -18.58 -3.78
C ARG A 269 -16.98 -18.30 -4.74
N TYR A 270 -16.16 -19.32 -5.00
CA TYR A 270 -15.00 -19.21 -5.88
C TYR A 270 -15.18 -19.98 -7.19
N HIS A 271 -14.69 -19.38 -8.27
CA HIS A 271 -14.54 -19.98 -9.59
C HIS A 271 -13.04 -20.02 -9.92
N PHE A 272 -12.40 -21.15 -9.65
CA PHE A 272 -10.97 -21.37 -9.88
C PHE A 272 -10.66 -21.88 -11.28
N ASN A 273 -9.39 -21.76 -11.70
CA ASN A 273 -8.88 -22.23 -12.99
C ASN A 273 -9.60 -21.58 -14.20
N THR A 274 -10.10 -20.37 -14.04
CA THR A 274 -10.82 -19.66 -15.08
C THR A 274 -10.61 -18.14 -14.94
N VAL A 275 -10.97 -17.39 -15.95
CA VAL A 275 -10.93 -15.93 -15.99
C VAL A 275 -12.27 -15.40 -16.49
N VAL A 276 -12.57 -14.15 -16.18
CA VAL A 276 -13.69 -13.43 -16.81
C VAL A 276 -13.22 -12.92 -18.17
N GLU A 277 -13.96 -13.24 -19.22
CA GLU A 277 -13.67 -12.76 -20.58
C GLU A 277 -14.61 -11.63 -21.01
N ARG A 278 -15.84 -11.68 -20.50
CA ARG A 278 -16.89 -10.77 -20.94
C ARG A 278 -17.80 -10.36 -19.78
N VAL A 279 -18.22 -9.10 -19.76
CA VAL A 279 -19.20 -8.55 -18.84
C VAL A 279 -20.27 -7.83 -19.63
N ASP A 280 -21.50 -8.33 -19.61
CA ASP A 280 -22.63 -7.69 -20.27
C ASP A 280 -23.62 -7.11 -19.26
N SER A 281 -24.25 -6.00 -19.64
CA SER A 281 -25.35 -5.41 -18.88
C SER A 281 -26.56 -6.34 -18.89
N ALA A 282 -27.16 -6.59 -17.72
CA ALA A 282 -28.35 -7.42 -17.55
C ALA A 282 -29.32 -6.77 -16.54
N GLY A 283 -30.29 -6.03 -17.06
CA GLY A 283 -31.17 -5.20 -16.20
C GLY A 283 -30.37 -4.21 -15.38
N ASP A 284 -30.57 -4.22 -14.05
CA ASP A 284 -29.82 -3.35 -13.11
C ASP A 284 -28.47 -3.90 -12.69
N GLY A 285 -28.08 -5.07 -13.16
CA GLY A 285 -26.82 -5.74 -12.86
C GLY A 285 -26.03 -6.09 -14.11
N ILE A 286 -25.17 -7.10 -13.97
CA ILE A 286 -24.33 -7.65 -15.04
C ILE A 286 -24.44 -9.17 -15.08
N VAL A 287 -24.08 -9.74 -16.22
CA VAL A 287 -23.70 -11.15 -16.37
C VAL A 287 -22.26 -11.20 -16.87
N ALA A 288 -21.41 -11.87 -16.11
CA ALA A 288 -20.03 -12.15 -16.49
C ALA A 288 -19.93 -13.55 -17.09
N THR A 289 -19.34 -13.67 -18.28
CA THR A 289 -19.04 -14.95 -18.93
C THR A 289 -17.59 -15.31 -18.64
N LEU A 290 -17.38 -16.51 -18.11
CA LEU A 290 -16.07 -17.06 -17.79
C LEU A 290 -15.50 -17.87 -18.96
N ALA A 291 -14.18 -18.03 -19.01
CA ALA A 291 -13.49 -18.76 -20.06
C ALA A 291 -13.88 -20.26 -20.14
N ASN A 292 -14.38 -20.85 -19.05
CA ASN A 292 -14.91 -22.21 -19.02
C ASN A 292 -16.37 -22.33 -19.51
N GLY A 293 -16.99 -21.22 -19.87
CA GLY A 293 -18.38 -21.14 -20.35
C GLY A 293 -19.43 -20.91 -19.28
N ASP A 294 -19.04 -20.85 -18.00
CA ASP A 294 -19.98 -20.53 -16.92
C ASP A 294 -20.37 -19.05 -16.96
N GLU A 295 -21.56 -18.75 -16.42
CA GLU A 295 -22.05 -17.38 -16.28
C GLU A 295 -22.28 -17.03 -14.80
N VAL A 296 -21.85 -15.83 -14.42
CA VAL A 296 -22.02 -15.28 -13.07
C VAL A 296 -22.80 -13.98 -13.13
N ALA A 297 -23.95 -13.94 -12.47
CA ALA A 297 -24.75 -12.72 -12.36
C ALA A 297 -24.38 -11.95 -11.09
N ALA A 298 -24.12 -10.65 -11.20
CA ALA A 298 -23.83 -9.76 -10.08
C ALA A 298 -24.43 -8.37 -10.32
N ASP A 299 -24.36 -7.52 -9.30
CA ASP A 299 -24.75 -6.10 -9.45
C ASP A 299 -23.58 -5.30 -10.06
N LEU A 300 -22.37 -5.55 -9.58
CA LEU A 300 -21.13 -4.89 -9.99
C LEU A 300 -19.96 -5.88 -10.02
N VAL A 301 -18.89 -5.45 -10.68
CA VAL A 301 -17.61 -6.15 -10.70
C VAL A 301 -16.55 -5.29 -10.00
N LEU A 302 -15.78 -5.91 -9.10
CA LEU A 302 -14.55 -5.34 -8.53
C LEU A 302 -13.35 -6.09 -9.10
N SER A 303 -12.56 -5.41 -9.93
CA SER A 303 -11.32 -5.96 -10.48
C SER A 303 -10.15 -5.74 -9.51
N ALA A 304 -9.55 -6.83 -9.03
CA ALA A 304 -8.43 -6.85 -8.11
C ALA A 304 -7.27 -7.73 -8.64
N ILE A 305 -6.98 -7.62 -9.94
CA ILE A 305 -5.98 -8.44 -10.65
C ILE A 305 -4.54 -7.95 -10.48
N GLY A 306 -4.32 -6.99 -9.58
CA GLY A 306 -3.01 -6.45 -9.24
C GLY A 306 -2.79 -5.02 -9.72
N VAL A 307 -1.59 -4.53 -9.41
CA VAL A 307 -1.14 -3.18 -9.73
C VAL A 307 0.21 -3.23 -10.45
N ARG A 308 0.52 -2.17 -11.19
CA ARG A 308 1.84 -1.98 -11.78
C ARG A 308 2.17 -0.49 -11.86
N PRO A 309 3.45 -0.10 -11.78
CA PRO A 309 3.87 1.28 -11.99
C PRO A 309 3.49 1.77 -13.39
N ASP A 310 3.04 3.02 -13.46
CA ASP A 310 3.04 3.74 -14.73
C ASP A 310 4.44 4.31 -14.96
N LEU A 311 5.10 3.86 -16.00
CA LEU A 311 6.48 4.22 -16.32
C LEU A 311 6.60 5.25 -17.47
N ASP A 312 5.48 5.73 -18.01
CA ASP A 312 5.51 6.55 -19.23
C ASP A 312 6.18 7.91 -18.99
N LEU A 313 5.90 8.54 -17.86
CA LEU A 313 6.58 9.80 -17.49
C LEU A 313 8.10 9.59 -17.34
N ALA A 314 8.52 8.54 -16.65
CA ALA A 314 9.93 8.20 -16.45
C ALA A 314 10.64 7.89 -17.78
N LYS A 315 10.01 7.11 -18.66
CA LYS A 315 10.54 6.81 -19.99
C LYS A 315 10.69 8.07 -20.86
N ARG A 316 9.67 8.94 -20.86
CA ARG A 316 9.76 10.23 -21.59
C ARG A 316 10.86 11.13 -21.04
N ALA A 317 11.15 11.04 -19.74
CA ALA A 317 12.26 11.75 -19.10
C ALA A 317 13.64 11.11 -19.35
N GLY A 318 13.73 10.00 -20.08
CA GLY A 318 14.96 9.28 -20.35
C GLY A 318 15.53 8.49 -19.17
N LEU A 319 14.71 8.22 -18.15
CA LEU A 319 15.12 7.43 -16.99
C LEU A 319 15.12 5.93 -17.33
N ALA A 320 16.09 5.21 -16.77
CA ALA A 320 16.15 3.76 -16.91
C ALA A 320 14.98 3.09 -16.15
N THR A 321 14.30 2.19 -16.83
CA THR A 321 13.13 1.46 -16.30
C THR A 321 13.19 0.00 -16.64
N ASN A 322 12.60 -0.84 -15.79
CA ASN A 322 12.34 -2.26 -16.05
C ASN A 322 10.89 -2.56 -15.61
N ARG A 323 10.65 -3.28 -14.54
CA ARG A 323 9.32 -3.42 -13.91
C ARG A 323 8.91 -2.16 -13.13
N GLY A 324 9.90 -1.40 -12.66
CA GLY A 324 9.80 -0.10 -12.01
C GLY A 324 10.81 0.90 -12.57
N ILE A 325 10.88 2.08 -11.97
CA ILE A 325 11.96 3.06 -12.22
C ILE A 325 13.20 2.51 -11.51
N LEU A 326 14.27 2.22 -12.27
CA LEU A 326 15.48 1.65 -11.71
C LEU A 326 16.19 2.65 -10.82
N THR A 327 16.51 2.23 -9.59
CA THR A 327 17.29 3.01 -8.64
C THR A 327 18.39 2.15 -8.01
N ASN A 328 19.46 2.81 -7.58
CA ASN A 328 20.42 2.21 -6.67
C ASN A 328 19.87 2.18 -5.22
N ARG A 329 20.65 1.65 -4.27
CA ARG A 329 20.27 1.60 -2.84
C ARG A 329 20.16 2.98 -2.17
N SER A 330 20.71 4.03 -2.76
CA SER A 330 20.48 5.42 -2.32
C SER A 330 19.23 6.04 -2.96
N LEU A 331 18.40 5.22 -3.64
CA LEU A 331 17.16 5.60 -4.31
C LEU A 331 17.35 6.58 -5.49
N GLN A 332 18.59 6.78 -5.95
CA GLN A 332 18.91 7.61 -7.10
C GLN A 332 18.66 6.83 -8.40
N THR A 333 17.99 7.49 -9.34
CA THR A 333 17.73 6.97 -10.69
C THR A 333 18.98 7.05 -11.59
N SER A 334 18.82 6.75 -12.87
CA SER A 334 19.88 6.92 -13.87
C SER A 334 20.25 8.39 -14.15
N ALA A 335 19.43 9.36 -13.70
CA ALA A 335 19.69 10.78 -13.85
C ALA A 335 20.15 11.40 -12.51
N PRO A 336 21.17 12.30 -12.54
CA PRO A 336 21.57 13.04 -11.36
C PRO A 336 20.41 13.85 -10.77
N ASN A 337 20.35 13.97 -9.43
CA ASN A 337 19.35 14.74 -8.70
C ASN A 337 17.89 14.27 -8.92
N VAL A 338 17.68 13.08 -9.51
CA VAL A 338 16.35 12.47 -9.68
C VAL A 338 16.34 11.13 -8.93
N TYR A 339 15.34 10.98 -8.07
CA TYR A 339 15.15 9.84 -7.17
C TYR A 339 13.78 9.23 -7.39
N ALA A 340 13.58 7.98 -6.97
CA ALA A 340 12.27 7.35 -6.93
C ALA A 340 12.11 6.49 -5.68
N LEU A 341 10.88 6.42 -5.12
CA LEU A 341 10.56 5.54 -4.00
C LEU A 341 9.09 5.07 -4.04
N GLY A 342 8.80 4.07 -3.23
CA GLY A 342 7.48 3.44 -3.15
C GLY A 342 7.20 2.52 -4.33
N ASP A 343 5.93 2.25 -4.60
CA ASP A 343 5.49 1.22 -5.56
C ASP A 343 6.00 1.46 -7.00
N CYS A 344 6.43 2.67 -7.35
CA CYS A 344 6.98 2.96 -8.68
C CYS A 344 8.48 2.67 -8.81
N ALA A 345 9.20 2.45 -7.71
CA ALA A 345 10.64 2.28 -7.70
C ALA A 345 11.08 0.81 -7.66
N GLU A 346 11.98 0.44 -8.54
CA GLU A 346 12.69 -0.84 -8.51
C GLU A 346 14.09 -0.61 -7.93
N VAL A 347 14.23 -0.88 -6.62
CA VAL A 347 15.45 -0.59 -5.85
C VAL A 347 16.36 -1.80 -5.88
N ASP A 348 17.55 -1.68 -6.52
CA ASP A 348 18.54 -2.75 -6.63
C ASP A 348 17.89 -4.08 -7.09
N GLY A 349 17.00 -4.02 -8.09
CA GLY A 349 16.25 -5.16 -8.64
C GLY A 349 15.01 -5.58 -7.86
N HIS A 350 14.70 -4.95 -6.72
CA HIS A 350 13.53 -5.26 -5.91
C HIS A 350 12.40 -4.25 -6.16
N LEU A 351 11.23 -4.76 -6.57
CA LEU A 351 9.99 -4.00 -6.72
C LEU A 351 8.98 -4.50 -5.67
N LEU A 352 8.74 -3.71 -4.63
CA LEU A 352 8.00 -4.11 -3.43
C LEU A 352 6.81 -3.17 -3.19
N TYR A 353 5.59 -3.71 -3.20
CA TYR A 353 4.32 -2.99 -3.04
C TYR A 353 3.82 -3.03 -1.59
N TYR A 354 4.70 -2.74 -0.61
CA TYR A 354 4.39 -2.84 0.82
C TYR A 354 4.83 -1.60 1.59
N ILE A 355 4.23 -1.39 2.76
CA ILE A 355 4.50 -0.21 3.59
C ILE A 355 5.92 -0.25 4.21
N ALA A 356 6.34 -1.40 4.72
CA ALA A 356 7.64 -1.51 5.41
C ALA A 356 8.83 -1.10 4.52
N PRO A 357 9.00 -1.62 3.28
CA PRO A 357 10.05 -1.16 2.39
C PRO A 357 9.91 0.32 1.99
N LEU A 358 8.67 0.82 1.85
CA LEU A 358 8.42 2.24 1.57
C LEU A 358 8.95 3.13 2.69
N ASN A 359 8.65 2.80 3.96
CA ASN A 359 9.10 3.58 5.12
C ASN A 359 10.63 3.51 5.28
N ALA A 360 11.24 2.32 5.10
CA ALA A 360 12.69 2.20 5.11
C ALA A 360 13.35 3.07 4.03
N ALA A 361 12.77 3.09 2.82
CA ALA A 361 13.24 3.91 1.72
C ALA A 361 13.07 5.42 2.00
N ALA A 362 11.94 5.85 2.59
CA ALA A 362 11.69 7.23 2.94
C ALA A 362 12.70 7.78 3.95
N LYS A 363 13.01 7.01 5.01
CA LYS A 363 14.03 7.35 6.02
C LYS A 363 15.43 7.53 5.41
N VAL A 364 15.82 6.67 4.48
CA VAL A 364 17.12 6.76 3.79
C VAL A 364 17.14 7.94 2.83
N LEU A 365 16.10 8.08 2.00
CA LEU A 365 16.06 9.13 0.99
C LEU A 365 16.02 10.53 1.61
N ALA A 366 15.32 10.71 2.74
CA ALA A 366 15.32 11.98 3.45
C ALA A 366 16.74 12.46 3.81
N ARG A 367 17.58 11.56 4.33
CA ARG A 367 19.00 11.86 4.63
C ARG A 367 19.80 12.14 3.35
N VAL A 368 19.59 11.37 2.28
CA VAL A 368 20.25 11.58 0.99
C VAL A 368 19.88 12.93 0.38
N LEU A 369 18.62 13.34 0.49
CA LEU A 369 18.16 14.66 0.07
C LEU A 369 18.82 15.81 0.86
N CYS A 370 19.23 15.56 2.12
CA CYS A 370 19.99 16.51 2.92
C CYS A 370 21.52 16.41 2.71
N GLY A 371 21.98 15.68 1.68
CA GLY A 371 23.39 15.58 1.33
C GLY A 371 24.19 14.57 2.16
N GLN A 372 23.51 13.75 2.97
CA GLN A 372 24.14 12.66 3.71
C GLN A 372 24.22 11.41 2.82
N THR A 373 25.12 10.50 3.17
CA THR A 373 25.16 9.16 2.55
C THR A 373 24.16 8.24 3.24
N GLY A 374 23.53 7.37 2.45
CA GLY A 374 22.61 6.34 2.97
C GLY A 374 22.30 5.32 1.90
N GLU A 375 22.08 4.09 2.32
CA GLU A 375 21.66 2.99 1.48
C GLU A 375 20.53 2.23 2.14
N VAL A 376 19.52 1.88 1.35
CA VAL A 376 18.43 1.02 1.82
C VAL A 376 18.96 -0.40 2.00
N ASN A 377 18.56 -1.00 3.10
CA ASN A 377 18.73 -2.42 3.35
C ASN A 377 17.37 -3.00 3.78
N TYR A 378 16.78 -3.82 2.92
CA TYR A 378 15.52 -4.48 3.23
C TYR A 378 15.76 -5.74 4.04
N GLY A 379 15.41 -5.69 5.31
CA GLY A 379 15.42 -6.84 6.21
C GLY A 379 14.33 -7.86 5.88
N VAL A 380 13.92 -8.60 6.88
CA VAL A 380 12.72 -9.45 6.78
C VAL A 380 11.49 -8.56 6.97
N MET A 381 10.63 -8.52 5.97
CA MET A 381 9.46 -7.65 5.93
C MET A 381 8.20 -8.48 5.63
N PRO A 382 7.62 -9.16 6.64
CA PRO A 382 6.44 -9.97 6.45
C PRO A 382 5.24 -9.12 6.02
N VAL A 383 4.44 -9.68 5.15
CA VAL A 383 3.19 -9.10 4.66
C VAL A 383 2.04 -9.62 5.51
N LEU A 384 1.24 -8.71 6.04
CA LEU A 384 -0.04 -9.04 6.67
C LEU A 384 -1.15 -8.97 5.63
N VAL A 385 -1.90 -10.06 5.47
CA VAL A 385 -3.13 -10.06 4.67
C VAL A 385 -4.30 -9.89 5.63
N LYS A 386 -5.06 -8.83 5.44
CA LYS A 386 -6.13 -8.39 6.37
C LYS A 386 -7.44 -9.17 6.16
N THR A 387 -7.34 -10.49 6.17
CA THR A 387 -8.49 -11.41 6.15
C THR A 387 -8.85 -11.75 7.60
N THR A 388 -9.74 -10.97 8.21
CA THR A 388 -10.12 -11.11 9.64
C THR A 388 -10.73 -12.47 9.97
N LEU A 389 -11.35 -13.14 9.01
CA LEU A 389 -11.90 -14.48 9.17
C LEU A 389 -10.81 -15.58 9.28
N CYS A 390 -9.65 -15.33 8.70
CA CYS A 390 -8.44 -16.14 8.80
C CYS A 390 -7.22 -15.23 8.59
N PRO A 391 -6.67 -14.62 9.62
CA PRO A 391 -5.51 -13.76 9.51
C PRO A 391 -4.32 -14.49 8.87
N VAL A 392 -3.53 -13.76 8.07
CA VAL A 392 -2.37 -14.33 7.39
C VAL A 392 -1.17 -13.41 7.58
N VAL A 393 -0.02 -14.00 7.90
CA VAL A 393 1.28 -13.33 7.84
C VAL A 393 2.19 -14.16 6.94
N VAL A 394 2.78 -13.53 5.94
CA VAL A 394 3.66 -14.23 5.00
C VAL A 394 4.91 -13.43 4.69
N SER A 395 6.05 -14.09 4.73
CA SER A 395 7.31 -13.64 4.13
C SER A 395 7.63 -14.63 3.02
N PRO A 396 7.23 -14.34 1.77
CA PRO A 396 7.44 -15.30 0.69
C PRO A 396 8.93 -15.51 0.43
N PRO A 397 9.36 -16.72 0.01
CA PRO A 397 10.74 -16.93 -0.44
C PRO A 397 11.00 -16.11 -1.70
N GLY A 398 12.27 -15.79 -1.95
CA GLY A 398 12.67 -15.14 -3.20
C GLY A 398 12.27 -16.00 -4.42
N ILE A 399 12.04 -15.34 -5.57
CA ILE A 399 11.56 -16.02 -6.81
C ILE A 399 12.52 -17.15 -7.26
N GLU A 400 13.83 -16.97 -7.02
CA GLU A 400 14.88 -17.94 -7.39
C GLU A 400 15.31 -18.79 -6.20
N ALA A 401 14.59 -18.72 -5.07
CA ALA A 401 14.97 -19.50 -3.88
C ALA A 401 14.73 -20.99 -4.12
N ASP A 402 15.77 -21.79 -3.90
CA ASP A 402 15.69 -23.26 -3.89
C ASP A 402 15.35 -23.73 -2.49
N GLY A 403 14.30 -24.56 -2.35
CA GLY A 403 13.87 -25.09 -1.07
C GLY A 403 12.49 -25.73 -1.15
N GLU A 404 12.00 -26.17 0.01
CA GLU A 404 10.72 -26.83 0.14
C GLU A 404 9.92 -26.28 1.34
N TRP A 405 8.59 -26.28 1.21
CA TRP A 405 7.68 -25.93 2.30
C TRP A 405 7.59 -27.08 3.32
N GLN A 406 7.94 -26.80 4.55
CA GLN A 406 7.68 -27.66 5.71
C GLN A 406 6.43 -27.13 6.43
N ILE A 407 5.39 -27.96 6.50
CA ILE A 407 4.07 -27.57 6.99
C ILE A 407 3.83 -28.21 8.36
N GLU A 408 3.42 -27.41 9.33
CA GLU A 408 2.96 -27.81 10.65
C GLU A 408 1.59 -27.19 10.94
N GLY A 409 0.87 -27.75 11.92
CA GLY A 409 -0.45 -27.28 12.31
C GLY A 409 -1.57 -28.02 11.56
N ALA A 410 -2.78 -27.59 11.80
CA ALA A 410 -3.99 -28.17 11.23
C ALA A 410 -5.10 -27.13 11.15
N ASP A 411 -6.13 -27.43 10.39
CA ASP A 411 -7.31 -26.59 10.19
C ASP A 411 -6.93 -25.17 9.73
N ASP A 412 -7.24 -24.17 10.54
CA ASP A 412 -7.00 -22.76 10.20
C ASP A 412 -5.65 -22.23 10.71
N ASN A 413 -4.93 -23.04 11.52
CA ASN A 413 -3.70 -22.63 12.20
C ASN A 413 -2.48 -23.32 11.57
N ILE A 414 -2.06 -22.82 10.42
CA ILE A 414 -0.95 -23.37 9.65
C ILE A 414 0.33 -22.58 9.93
N ILE A 415 1.43 -23.31 10.16
CA ILE A 415 2.79 -22.80 10.20
C ILE A 415 3.53 -23.44 9.04
N ALA A 416 3.88 -22.67 8.05
CA ALA A 416 4.68 -23.10 6.91
C ALA A 416 6.03 -22.39 6.90
N ARG A 417 7.12 -23.16 6.76
CA ARG A 417 8.48 -22.62 6.64
C ARG A 417 9.06 -23.08 5.31
N TYR A 418 9.63 -22.18 4.56
CA TYR A 418 10.34 -22.51 3.33
C TYR A 418 11.81 -22.69 3.67
N ILE A 419 12.32 -23.93 3.55
CA ILE A 419 13.64 -24.33 4.00
C ILE A 419 14.50 -24.71 2.81
N SER A 420 15.70 -24.11 2.73
CA SER A 420 16.69 -24.45 1.71
C SER A 420 17.28 -25.84 1.94
N PRO A 421 17.98 -26.42 0.93
CA PRO A 421 18.70 -27.68 1.10
C PRO A 421 19.75 -27.65 2.23
N GLU A 422 20.30 -26.49 2.56
CA GLU A 422 21.27 -26.27 3.63
C GLU A 422 20.62 -26.11 5.02
N GLY A 423 19.28 -26.07 5.09
CA GLY A 423 18.52 -25.93 6.31
C GLY A 423 18.26 -24.48 6.74
N GLU A 424 18.50 -23.49 5.87
CA GLU A 424 18.18 -22.08 6.15
C GLU A 424 16.69 -21.80 5.88
N GLN A 425 16.07 -20.99 6.74
CA GLN A 425 14.70 -20.50 6.52
C GLN A 425 14.72 -19.31 5.56
N LEU A 426 14.17 -19.48 4.36
CA LEU A 426 14.12 -18.47 3.29
C LEU A 426 12.77 -17.77 3.20
N GLY A 427 11.74 -18.32 3.87
CA GLY A 427 10.40 -17.76 3.88
C GLY A 427 9.52 -18.44 4.92
N PHE A 428 8.38 -17.86 5.21
CA PHE A 428 7.35 -18.49 6.05
C PHE A 428 5.95 -17.97 5.69
N ALA A 429 4.94 -18.77 6.04
CA ALA A 429 3.54 -18.38 5.99
C ALA A 429 2.82 -18.88 7.23
N LEU A 430 1.98 -18.03 7.81
CA LEU A 430 1.22 -18.29 9.02
C LEU A 430 -0.24 -17.96 8.77
N THR A 431 -1.16 -18.80 9.28
CA THR A 431 -2.61 -18.55 9.23
C THR A 431 -3.25 -18.67 10.61
N GLY A 432 -4.37 -17.99 10.80
CA GLY A 432 -5.12 -18.03 12.05
C GLY A 432 -4.31 -17.56 13.26
N GLU A 433 -4.45 -18.26 14.39
CA GLU A 433 -3.72 -17.94 15.63
C GLU A 433 -2.20 -18.14 15.51
N ALA A 434 -1.74 -18.94 14.52
CA ALA A 434 -0.31 -19.13 14.29
C ALA A 434 0.40 -17.82 13.90
N THR A 435 -0.33 -16.81 13.43
CA THR A 435 0.20 -15.46 13.10
C THR A 435 0.90 -14.79 14.28
N GLN A 436 0.59 -15.16 15.53
CA GLN A 436 1.29 -14.71 16.73
C GLN A 436 2.78 -15.10 16.75
N GLN A 437 3.21 -16.07 15.95
CA GLN A 437 4.60 -16.51 15.86
C GLN A 437 5.43 -15.70 14.85
N ARG A 438 4.85 -14.65 14.22
CA ARG A 438 5.50 -13.87 13.17
C ARG A 438 6.90 -13.34 13.53
N ASN A 439 7.05 -12.80 14.74
CA ASN A 439 8.34 -12.24 15.19
C ASN A 439 9.39 -13.32 15.41
N ALA A 440 9.01 -14.46 15.99
CA ALA A 440 9.91 -15.58 16.22
C ALA A 440 10.39 -16.24 14.91
N LEU A 441 9.53 -16.30 13.88
CA LEU A 441 9.89 -16.81 12.56
C LEU A 441 10.62 -15.75 11.74
N GLY A 442 10.21 -14.48 11.82
CA GLY A 442 10.91 -13.37 11.17
C GLY A 442 12.37 -13.27 11.59
N ALA A 443 12.66 -13.45 12.89
CA ALA A 443 14.03 -13.43 13.40
C ALA A 443 14.95 -14.54 12.82
N LYS A 444 14.36 -15.61 12.28
CA LYS A 444 15.10 -16.74 11.68
C LYS A 444 15.20 -16.65 10.15
N ASN A 445 14.41 -15.76 9.55
CA ASN A 445 14.33 -15.66 8.10
C ASN A 445 15.52 -14.88 7.55
N ARG A 446 15.96 -15.25 6.36
CA ARG A 446 17.01 -14.51 5.67
C ARG A 446 16.51 -13.13 5.25
N PRO A 447 17.28 -12.03 5.46
CA PRO A 447 16.93 -10.72 4.95
C PRO A 447 16.77 -10.70 3.42
N LEU A 448 15.95 -9.80 2.92
CA LEU A 448 15.70 -9.66 1.49
C LEU A 448 16.93 -9.08 0.76
N MET A 449 17.63 -8.15 1.40
CA MET A 449 18.90 -7.58 0.96
C MET A 449 19.97 -7.81 2.03
N ILE A 450 21.19 -8.10 1.60
CA ILE A 450 22.37 -8.27 2.47
C ILE A 450 23.35 -7.13 2.23
#